data_bc95bd790b8120c79cdf3db6089ad23e
#
_entry.id   bc95bd790b8120c79cdf3db6089ad23e
#
_cell.length_a   1.000
_cell.length_b   1.000
_cell.length_c   1.000
_cell.angle_alpha   90.00
_cell.angle_beta   90.00
_cell.angle_gamma   90.00
#
_symmetry.space_group_name_H-M   'P 1'
#
loop_
_entity.id
_entity.type
_entity.pdbx_description
1 polymer ?
#
loop_
_entity_poly.entity_id
_entity_poly.type
_entity_poly.pdbx_seq_one_letter_code
_entity_poly.pdbx_strand_id
1 'polypeptide(L)'
;MGIASGIRSEFALRNHRRGRQWLCFLLLGASLGTSPGTPAHAQTCQTAADMDISVRTALETAAKRYFEMSARGDVATLKQNSIAPVASSFAGIEAAVKENQAAFTGAKTTVRPPFLLTVDGPEPLARAEFLCGVFGKSGQTKDSAVFVLPNLPPSKYSVTILDVNGGQDARTLTFVLQQAGVDWKLAGFFSKSSQVAGHDALWFTERARDFKAKARNHNAWLYYREAIALSAPVDFMSTLATDQLYDEAQAAQPSDLPTNGSTLDVSASGKIYHLTEIFPLAVGGDLDLVVKYQAADVSNAARSFQENTAVIKALVTKFPEFREAFAGVVARAVEPSGRDYGSLMAMKDIK
;
A
#
# COMPACT_ATOMS: atom_id res chain seq x y z
N MET A 1 -1.52 16.79 20.11
CA MET A 1 -0.25 17.07 19.42
C MET A 1 0.46 15.76 19.24
N GLY A 2 0.28 15.10 18.09
CA GLY A 2 0.87 13.82 17.78
C GLY A 2 0.83 13.66 16.27
N ILE A 3 2.00 13.71 15.67
CA ILE A 3 2.22 13.65 14.22
C ILE A 3 2.07 12.20 13.80
N ALA A 4 0.90 11.82 13.27
CA ALA A 4 0.78 10.62 12.48
C ALA A 4 1.35 10.91 11.09
N SER A 5 2.67 10.76 10.95
CA SER A 5 3.37 10.74 9.68
C SER A 5 3.04 9.45 8.97
N GLY A 6 1.94 9.44 8.19
CA GLY A 6 1.69 8.40 7.20
C GLY A 6 2.75 8.51 6.12
N ILE A 7 3.73 7.60 6.15
CA ILE A 7 4.66 7.40 5.04
C ILE A 7 3.83 6.82 3.88
N ARG A 8 3.33 7.69 3.01
CA ARG A 8 2.89 7.29 1.68
C ARG A 8 4.15 7.18 0.83
N SER A 9 4.58 5.94 0.57
CA SER A 9 5.62 5.67 -0.40
C SER A 9 5.19 6.20 -1.76
N GLU A 10 5.97 7.13 -2.30
CA GLU A 10 5.89 7.53 -3.70
C GLU A 10 6.24 6.33 -4.57
N PHE A 11 5.23 5.75 -5.22
CA PHE A 11 5.45 4.84 -6.33
C PHE A 11 6.00 5.63 -7.52
N ALA A 12 7.31 5.73 -7.61
CA ALA A 12 7.98 6.23 -8.80
C ALA A 12 7.79 5.20 -9.93
N LEU A 13 6.90 5.52 -10.86
CA LEU A 13 6.69 4.81 -12.12
C LEU A 13 7.98 4.87 -12.96
N ARG A 14 8.80 3.83 -12.91
CA ARG A 14 9.89 3.65 -13.88
C ARG A 14 9.35 3.00 -15.15
N ASN A 15 9.19 3.85 -16.16
CA ASN A 15 8.97 3.46 -17.55
C ASN A 15 10.10 2.55 -18.04
N HIS A 16 9.87 1.25 -18.13
CA HIS A 16 10.71 0.36 -18.90
C HIS A 16 10.26 0.34 -20.38
N ARG A 17 10.78 1.30 -21.16
CA ARG A 17 10.78 1.17 -22.63
C ARG A 17 11.66 -0.01 -23.01
N ARG A 18 11.05 -1.10 -23.47
CA ARG A 18 11.74 -2.18 -24.19
C ARG A 18 12.15 -1.66 -25.57
N GLY A 19 13.38 -1.18 -25.66
CA GLY A 19 14.07 -0.97 -26.93
C GLY A 19 14.58 -2.30 -27.47
N ARG A 20 13.95 -2.76 -28.52
CA ARG A 20 14.41 -3.88 -29.34
C ARG A 20 15.61 -3.39 -30.15
N GLN A 21 16.83 -3.81 -29.81
CA GLN A 21 17.98 -3.66 -30.70
C GLN A 21 18.52 -5.04 -31.07
N TRP A 22 18.52 -5.27 -32.38
CA TRP A 22 19.07 -6.42 -33.06
C TRP A 22 20.58 -6.26 -33.27
N LEU A 23 21.29 -7.33 -33.00
CA LEU A 23 22.52 -7.88 -33.57
C LEU A 23 23.72 -6.99 -33.97
N CYS A 24 24.86 -7.42 -33.45
CA CYS A 24 25.96 -7.84 -34.28
C CYS A 24 26.92 -8.76 -33.53
N PHE A 25 27.08 -9.98 -34.01
CA PHE A 25 28.14 -10.93 -33.62
C PHE A 25 29.50 -10.41 -34.08
N LEU A 26 30.45 -10.32 -33.17
CA LEU A 26 31.85 -10.37 -33.49
C LEU A 26 32.57 -11.23 -32.42
N LEU A 27 32.98 -12.41 -32.88
CA LEU A 27 33.92 -13.32 -32.21
C LEU A 27 35.30 -12.65 -32.14
N LEU A 28 35.92 -12.55 -30.97
CA LEU A 28 37.39 -12.52 -30.84
C LEU A 28 37.80 -12.72 -29.37
N GLY A 29 38.63 -13.74 -29.15
CA GLY A 29 39.69 -13.72 -28.14
C GLY A 29 39.35 -14.23 -26.75
N ALA A 30 39.60 -15.53 -26.49
CA ALA A 30 39.72 -16.08 -25.15
C ALA A 30 40.90 -15.45 -24.40
N SER A 31 40.60 -14.63 -23.39
CA SER A 31 41.50 -14.35 -22.29
C SER A 31 40.85 -14.91 -21.01
N LEU A 32 41.39 -16.00 -20.51
CA LEU A 32 41.12 -16.57 -19.17
C LEU A 32 41.60 -15.59 -18.10
N GLY A 33 40.84 -14.52 -17.86
CA GLY A 33 40.97 -13.67 -16.69
C GLY A 33 40.16 -14.30 -15.58
N THR A 34 40.80 -14.87 -14.57
CA THR A 34 40.13 -15.20 -13.29
C THR A 34 39.75 -13.92 -12.61
N SER A 35 38.55 -13.40 -12.94
CA SER A 35 37.89 -12.36 -12.16
C SER A 35 37.64 -12.95 -10.77
N PRO A 36 38.01 -12.27 -9.65
CA PRO A 36 37.55 -12.68 -8.34
C PRO A 36 36.02 -12.66 -8.38
N GLY A 37 35.39 -13.85 -8.30
CA GLY A 37 33.97 -14.00 -8.33
C GLY A 37 33.40 -13.18 -7.19
N THR A 38 32.57 -12.18 -7.49
CA THR A 38 31.68 -11.56 -6.50
C THR A 38 30.90 -12.67 -5.83
N PRO A 39 30.90 -12.74 -4.49
CA PRO A 39 30.13 -13.77 -3.78
C PRO A 39 28.69 -13.75 -4.29
N ALA A 40 28.25 -14.89 -4.84
CA ALA A 40 26.89 -15.02 -5.34
C ALA A 40 25.94 -15.02 -4.15
N HIS A 41 25.13 -13.96 -4.01
CA HIS A 41 24.01 -13.96 -3.08
C HIS A 41 22.89 -14.82 -3.68
N ALA A 42 22.54 -15.90 -3.01
CA ALA A 42 21.37 -16.68 -3.38
C ALA A 42 20.14 -16.12 -2.65
N GLN A 43 19.13 -15.79 -3.43
CA GLN A 43 17.81 -15.38 -2.93
C GLN A 43 16.81 -16.45 -3.34
N THR A 44 16.15 -17.06 -2.37
CA THR A 44 15.14 -18.08 -2.65
C THR A 44 13.83 -17.75 -1.95
N CYS A 45 12.73 -18.17 -2.56
CA CYS A 45 11.40 -18.07 -1.97
C CYS A 45 10.68 -19.41 -2.08
N GLN A 46 10.05 -19.82 -0.98
CA GLN A 46 9.12 -20.94 -0.94
C GLN A 46 7.72 -20.43 -0.67
N THR A 47 6.76 -20.87 -1.48
CA THR A 47 5.34 -20.73 -1.16
C THR A 47 4.94 -21.79 -0.13
N ALA A 48 3.75 -21.68 0.46
CA ALA A 48 3.27 -22.67 1.42
C ALA A 48 3.18 -24.10 0.84
N ALA A 49 3.04 -24.22 -0.50
CA ALA A 49 3.02 -25.51 -1.17
C ALA A 49 4.42 -26.15 -1.30
N ASP A 50 5.47 -25.32 -1.29
CA ASP A 50 6.88 -25.73 -1.44
C ASP A 50 7.54 -26.00 -0.08
N MET A 51 6.90 -25.61 1.04
CA MET A 51 7.44 -25.74 2.39
C MET A 51 7.15 -27.10 2.99
N ASP A 52 8.06 -27.56 3.84
CA ASP A 52 7.77 -28.65 4.77
C ASP A 52 6.60 -28.27 5.68
N ILE A 53 5.71 -29.21 5.95
CA ILE A 53 4.51 -29.01 6.79
C ILE A 53 4.89 -28.47 8.18
N SER A 54 5.99 -28.95 8.76
CA SER A 54 6.49 -28.53 10.07
C SER A 54 6.88 -27.04 10.06
N VAL A 55 7.56 -26.57 9.02
CA VAL A 55 7.96 -25.18 8.85
C VAL A 55 6.74 -24.30 8.68
N ARG A 56 5.83 -24.68 7.78
CA ARG A 56 4.58 -23.94 7.58
C ARG A 56 3.78 -23.80 8.88
N THR A 57 3.58 -24.90 9.61
CA THR A 57 2.85 -24.89 10.88
C THR A 57 3.53 -24.01 11.92
N ALA A 58 4.86 -24.01 11.99
CA ALA A 58 5.62 -23.14 12.89
C ALA A 58 5.40 -21.65 12.59
N LEU A 59 5.38 -21.27 11.29
CA LEU A 59 5.14 -19.91 10.85
C LEU A 59 3.71 -19.43 11.15
N GLU A 60 2.72 -20.27 10.84
CA GLU A 60 1.31 -19.99 11.15
C GLU A 60 1.07 -19.83 12.66
N THR A 61 1.71 -20.71 13.46
CA THR A 61 1.63 -20.66 14.93
C THR A 61 2.30 -19.41 15.48
N ALA A 62 3.47 -19.04 14.96
CA ALA A 62 4.16 -17.83 15.37
C ALA A 62 3.30 -16.59 15.05
N ALA A 63 2.73 -16.51 13.88
CA ALA A 63 1.87 -15.38 13.49
C ALA A 63 0.63 -15.25 14.38
N LYS A 64 -0.04 -16.36 14.71
CA LYS A 64 -1.17 -16.37 15.67
C LYS A 64 -0.74 -15.86 17.04
N ARG A 65 0.41 -16.30 17.54
CA ARG A 65 0.97 -15.84 18.83
C ARG A 65 1.23 -14.34 18.81
N TYR A 66 1.79 -13.79 17.74
CA TYR A 66 2.01 -12.35 17.58
C TYR A 66 0.69 -11.57 17.51
N PHE A 67 -0.31 -12.11 16.81
CA PHE A 67 -1.65 -11.53 16.81
C PHE A 67 -2.26 -11.50 18.23
N GLU A 68 -2.19 -12.59 18.97
CA GLU A 68 -2.73 -12.66 20.33
C GLU A 68 -2.06 -11.66 21.28
N MET A 69 -0.74 -11.49 21.19
CA MET A 69 -0.02 -10.44 21.95
C MET A 69 -0.52 -9.04 21.56
N SER A 70 -0.69 -8.80 20.25
CA SER A 70 -1.20 -7.52 19.73
C SER A 70 -2.65 -7.26 20.18
N ALA A 71 -3.51 -8.26 20.14
CA ALA A 71 -4.91 -8.16 20.56
C ALA A 71 -5.06 -7.88 22.07
N ARG A 72 -4.13 -8.36 22.90
CA ARG A 72 -4.08 -8.04 24.33
C ARG A 72 -3.38 -6.73 24.63
N GLY A 73 -2.77 -6.07 23.66
CA GLY A 73 -1.93 -4.88 23.87
C GLY A 73 -0.63 -5.18 24.63
N ASP A 74 -0.13 -6.41 24.58
CA ASP A 74 1.07 -6.85 25.27
C ASP A 74 2.35 -6.39 24.52
N VAL A 75 2.53 -5.08 24.50
CA VAL A 75 3.63 -4.38 23.83
C VAL A 75 5.00 -4.82 24.36
N ALA A 76 5.09 -5.10 25.68
CA ALA A 76 6.34 -5.50 26.32
C ALA A 76 6.83 -6.86 25.77
N THR A 77 5.94 -7.85 25.71
CA THR A 77 6.26 -9.18 25.17
C THR A 77 6.51 -9.13 23.67
N LEU A 78 5.77 -8.31 22.90
CA LEU A 78 6.05 -8.08 21.48
C LEU A 78 7.47 -7.56 21.27
N LYS A 79 7.89 -6.55 22.06
CA LYS A 79 9.24 -5.97 21.99
C LYS A 79 10.33 -6.99 22.34
N GLN A 80 10.14 -7.81 23.39
CA GLN A 80 11.10 -8.86 23.76
C GLN A 80 11.26 -9.95 22.69
N ASN A 81 10.19 -10.24 21.95
CA ASN A 81 10.19 -11.21 20.86
C ASN A 81 10.53 -10.58 19.49
N SER A 82 11.00 -9.33 19.46
CA SER A 82 11.46 -8.67 18.23
C SER A 82 12.98 -8.86 18.02
N ILE A 83 13.42 -8.71 16.77
CA ILE A 83 14.86 -8.60 16.47
C ILE A 83 15.41 -7.30 17.05
N ALA A 84 16.72 -7.27 17.35
CA ALA A 84 17.36 -6.14 18.01
C ALA A 84 17.13 -4.78 17.33
N PRO A 85 17.22 -4.62 16.01
CA PRO A 85 16.94 -3.35 15.33
C PRO A 85 15.50 -2.87 15.54
N VAL A 86 14.52 -3.78 15.50
CA VAL A 86 13.09 -3.46 15.73
C VAL A 86 12.85 -3.12 17.19
N ALA A 87 13.42 -3.88 18.12
CA ALA A 87 13.29 -3.62 19.55
C ALA A 87 13.88 -2.25 19.97
N SER A 88 14.94 -1.79 19.29
CA SER A 88 15.58 -0.48 19.56
C SER A 88 14.72 0.70 19.09
N SER A 89 13.85 0.52 18.09
CA SER A 89 12.98 1.57 17.51
C SER A 89 11.50 1.17 17.53
N PHE A 90 11.05 0.59 18.64
CA PHE A 90 9.75 -0.08 18.76
C PHE A 90 8.53 0.85 18.82
N ALA A 91 8.73 2.16 19.01
CA ALA A 91 7.64 3.12 19.24
C ALA A 91 6.58 3.13 18.11
N GLY A 92 6.98 2.92 16.86
CA GLY A 92 6.05 2.84 15.73
C GLY A 92 5.12 1.61 15.81
N ILE A 93 5.66 0.45 16.20
CA ILE A 93 4.86 -0.77 16.41
C ILE A 93 3.95 -0.61 17.61
N GLU A 94 4.44 -0.04 18.71
CA GLU A 94 3.62 0.26 19.88
C GLU A 94 2.43 1.15 19.55
N ALA A 95 2.66 2.23 18.77
CA ALA A 95 1.59 3.11 18.31
C ALA A 95 0.59 2.35 17.43
N ALA A 96 1.08 1.56 16.46
CA ALA A 96 0.23 0.76 15.58
C ALA A 96 -0.62 -0.27 16.36
N VAL A 97 -0.07 -0.93 17.38
CA VAL A 97 -0.82 -1.87 18.23
C VAL A 97 -1.92 -1.12 18.98
N LYS A 98 -1.61 0.03 19.58
CA LYS A 98 -2.59 0.84 20.33
C LYS A 98 -3.71 1.38 19.44
N GLU A 99 -3.38 1.90 18.27
CA GLU A 99 -4.35 2.43 17.30
C GLU A 99 -5.30 1.35 16.78
N ASN A 100 -4.82 0.11 16.66
CA ASN A 100 -5.61 -1.00 16.14
C ASN A 100 -6.27 -1.86 17.23
N GLN A 101 -6.13 -1.49 18.51
CA GLN A 101 -6.61 -2.29 19.66
C GLN A 101 -8.11 -2.65 19.54
N ALA A 102 -8.94 -1.69 19.16
CA ALA A 102 -10.39 -1.90 19.01
C ALA A 102 -10.73 -2.89 17.90
N ALA A 103 -9.97 -2.86 16.79
CA ALA A 103 -10.14 -3.78 15.67
C ALA A 103 -9.67 -5.21 16.00
N PHE A 104 -8.70 -5.36 16.92
CA PHE A 104 -8.15 -6.67 17.29
C PHE A 104 -8.93 -7.33 18.43
N THR A 105 -9.59 -6.56 19.30
CA THR A 105 -10.32 -7.09 20.45
C THR A 105 -11.54 -7.91 20.00
N GLY A 106 -11.55 -9.18 20.40
CA GLY A 106 -12.61 -10.13 20.04
C GLY A 106 -12.64 -10.55 18.56
N ALA A 107 -11.69 -10.10 17.76
CA ALA A 107 -11.62 -10.42 16.34
C ALA A 107 -11.25 -11.89 16.11
N LYS A 108 -11.76 -12.43 14.99
CA LYS A 108 -11.36 -13.74 14.44
C LYS A 108 -10.29 -13.53 13.38
N THR A 109 -9.30 -14.42 13.35
CA THR A 109 -8.24 -14.37 12.36
C THR A 109 -8.23 -15.59 11.46
N THR A 110 -7.96 -15.36 10.18
CA THR A 110 -7.62 -16.38 9.21
C THR A 110 -6.20 -16.14 8.72
N VAL A 111 -5.31 -17.10 8.91
CA VAL A 111 -3.93 -17.00 8.41
C VAL A 111 -3.91 -17.40 6.95
N ARG A 112 -3.42 -16.51 6.08
CA ARG A 112 -3.17 -16.85 4.68
C ARG A 112 -1.92 -17.75 4.56
N PRO A 113 -1.77 -18.52 3.48
CA PRO A 113 -0.56 -19.29 3.23
C PRO A 113 0.71 -18.44 3.37
N PRO A 114 1.66 -18.80 4.25
CA PRO A 114 2.86 -18.00 4.48
C PRO A 114 3.87 -18.14 3.33
N PHE A 115 4.78 -17.16 3.23
CA PHE A 115 5.96 -17.19 2.36
C PHE A 115 7.22 -17.31 3.21
N LEU A 116 8.19 -18.11 2.74
CA LEU A 116 9.51 -18.22 3.35
C LEU A 116 10.55 -17.66 2.37
N LEU A 117 11.21 -16.58 2.77
CA LEU A 117 12.24 -15.89 2.01
C LEU A 117 13.61 -16.21 2.62
N THR A 118 14.58 -16.60 1.81
CA THR A 118 15.94 -16.89 2.28
C THR A 118 16.93 -15.99 1.55
N VAL A 119 17.80 -15.33 2.31
CA VAL A 119 18.95 -14.58 1.82
C VAL A 119 20.20 -15.27 2.34
N ASP A 120 21.01 -15.80 1.42
CA ASP A 120 22.31 -16.40 1.71
C ASP A 120 23.42 -15.42 1.27
N GLY A 121 24.56 -15.48 1.94
CA GLY A 121 25.73 -14.65 1.64
C GLY A 121 26.27 -13.94 2.88
N PRO A 122 27.42 -13.27 2.75
CA PRO A 122 28.09 -12.63 3.89
C PRO A 122 27.54 -11.22 4.21
N GLU A 123 26.94 -10.53 3.25
CA GLU A 123 26.56 -9.12 3.36
C GLU A 123 25.07 -8.89 3.12
N PRO A 124 24.50 -7.82 3.69
CA PRO A 124 23.12 -7.43 3.39
C PRO A 124 22.91 -7.12 1.91
N LEU A 125 21.74 -7.51 1.39
CA LEU A 125 21.31 -7.11 0.06
C LEU A 125 20.69 -5.71 0.10
N ALA A 126 21.25 -4.77 -0.66
CA ALA A 126 20.70 -3.41 -0.77
C ALA A 126 19.26 -3.43 -1.31
N ARG A 127 18.94 -4.39 -2.20
CA ARG A 127 17.60 -4.67 -2.73
C ARG A 127 17.48 -6.17 -2.92
N ALA A 128 16.65 -6.80 -2.10
CA ALA A 128 16.29 -8.21 -2.23
C ALA A 128 14.99 -8.34 -3.02
N GLU A 129 14.95 -9.20 -4.05
CA GLU A 129 13.77 -9.45 -4.88
C GLU A 129 13.47 -10.94 -4.92
N PHE A 130 12.29 -11.32 -4.41
CA PHE A 130 11.86 -12.71 -4.28
C PHE A 130 10.68 -13.00 -5.20
N LEU A 131 10.83 -13.98 -6.07
CA LEU A 131 9.85 -14.40 -7.06
C LEU A 131 9.19 -15.71 -6.61
N CYS A 132 8.23 -15.61 -5.67
CA CYS A 132 7.59 -16.73 -5.02
C CYS A 132 6.57 -17.40 -5.94
N GLY A 133 6.80 -18.65 -6.32
CA GLY A 133 5.88 -19.42 -7.17
C GLY A 133 5.72 -18.88 -8.59
N VAL A 134 6.56 -17.93 -9.03
CA VAL A 134 6.45 -17.29 -10.36
C VAL A 134 6.93 -18.24 -11.47
N PHE A 135 7.99 -19.01 -11.20
CA PHE A 135 8.61 -19.93 -12.17
C PHE A 135 8.28 -21.41 -11.90
N GLY A 136 7.16 -21.69 -11.22
CA GLY A 136 6.70 -23.05 -10.99
C GLY A 136 6.25 -23.77 -12.28
N LYS A 137 6.06 -25.08 -12.23
CA LYS A 137 5.59 -25.89 -13.39
C LYS A 137 4.29 -25.40 -14.00
N SER A 138 3.44 -24.76 -13.20
CA SER A 138 2.14 -24.19 -13.63
C SER A 138 2.23 -22.72 -14.03
N GLY A 139 3.44 -22.12 -14.05
CA GLY A 139 3.62 -20.69 -14.20
C GLY A 139 3.10 -19.90 -13.00
N GLN A 140 2.88 -18.61 -13.17
CA GLN A 140 2.34 -17.73 -12.13
C GLN A 140 0.88 -18.09 -11.81
N THR A 141 0.57 -18.25 -10.53
CA THR A 141 -0.75 -18.60 -10.00
C THR A 141 -1.26 -17.51 -9.04
N LYS A 142 -2.48 -17.65 -8.55
CA LYS A 142 -3.05 -16.76 -7.52
C LYS A 142 -2.25 -16.75 -6.21
N ASP A 143 -1.46 -17.81 -5.95
CA ASP A 143 -0.62 -17.95 -4.76
C ASP A 143 0.82 -17.47 -5.01
N SER A 144 1.12 -16.99 -6.22
CA SER A 144 2.40 -16.39 -6.57
C SER A 144 2.49 -14.96 -6.05
N ALA A 145 3.67 -14.57 -5.56
CA ALA A 145 3.93 -13.22 -5.11
C ALA A 145 5.36 -12.79 -5.44
N VAL A 146 5.56 -11.49 -5.61
CA VAL A 146 6.86 -10.86 -5.70
C VAL A 146 7.05 -9.95 -4.50
N PHE A 147 8.19 -10.10 -3.80
CA PHE A 147 8.56 -9.23 -2.69
C PHE A 147 9.82 -8.46 -3.05
N VAL A 148 9.82 -7.15 -2.76
CA VAL A 148 10.98 -6.28 -2.96
C VAL A 148 11.29 -5.59 -1.64
N LEU A 149 12.37 -6.02 -0.97
CA LEU A 149 12.74 -5.56 0.36
C LEU A 149 14.11 -4.85 0.30
N PRO A 150 14.25 -3.62 0.84
CA PRO A 150 15.52 -2.92 0.89
C PRO A 150 16.37 -3.40 2.07
N ASN A 151 17.68 -3.35 1.92
CA ASN A 151 18.68 -3.54 2.98
C ASN A 151 18.45 -4.80 3.83
N LEU A 152 18.23 -5.95 3.17
CA LEU A 152 17.87 -7.19 3.85
C LEU A 152 19.12 -8.00 4.22
N PRO A 153 19.43 -8.19 5.53
CA PRO A 153 20.54 -9.04 5.99
C PRO A 153 20.36 -10.51 5.60
N PRO A 154 21.47 -11.28 5.48
CA PRO A 154 21.41 -12.73 5.32
C PRO A 154 20.66 -13.38 6.47
N SER A 155 19.59 -14.09 6.17
CA SER A 155 18.74 -14.82 7.13
C SER A 155 17.59 -15.50 6.40
N LYS A 156 16.77 -16.25 7.17
CA LYS A 156 15.45 -16.67 6.73
C LYS A 156 14.38 -15.75 7.30
N TYR A 157 13.48 -15.34 6.44
CA TYR A 157 12.34 -14.48 6.78
C TYR A 157 11.04 -15.15 6.41
N SER A 158 9.99 -14.88 7.17
CA SER A 158 8.63 -15.22 6.76
C SER A 158 7.82 -13.95 6.56
N VAL A 159 7.00 -13.93 5.52
CA VAL A 159 5.90 -12.98 5.38
C VAL A 159 4.61 -13.74 5.61
N THR A 160 3.93 -13.46 6.72
CA THR A 160 2.68 -14.13 7.09
C THR A 160 1.58 -13.09 7.24
N ILE A 161 0.49 -13.29 6.50
CA ILE A 161 -0.63 -12.36 6.38
C ILE A 161 -1.83 -12.97 7.09
N LEU A 162 -2.52 -12.15 7.89
CA LEU A 162 -3.75 -12.52 8.59
C LEU A 162 -4.89 -11.60 8.15
N ASP A 163 -6.02 -12.21 7.83
CA ASP A 163 -7.30 -11.50 7.75
C ASP A 163 -7.91 -11.43 9.14
N VAL A 164 -8.18 -10.23 9.61
CA VAL A 164 -8.72 -9.92 10.95
C VAL A 164 -10.12 -9.39 10.77
N ASN A 165 -11.12 -10.14 11.25
CA ASN A 165 -12.55 -9.85 11.04
C ASN A 165 -13.32 -9.94 12.36
N GLY A 166 -14.46 -9.26 12.45
CA GLY A 166 -15.37 -9.35 13.59
C GLY A 166 -15.02 -8.42 14.76
N GLY A 167 -13.96 -7.63 14.65
CA GLY A 167 -13.72 -6.46 15.50
C GLY A 167 -14.49 -5.24 15.00
N GLN A 168 -14.10 -4.05 15.44
CA GLN A 168 -14.73 -2.81 15.02
C GLN A 168 -14.58 -2.57 13.50
N ASP A 169 -13.38 -2.88 12.95
CA ASP A 169 -13.05 -2.73 11.54
C ASP A 169 -12.34 -3.97 11.01
N ALA A 170 -12.66 -4.39 9.78
CA ALA A 170 -11.94 -5.47 9.12
C ALA A 170 -10.54 -4.99 8.68
N ARG A 171 -9.51 -5.81 8.97
CA ARG A 171 -8.11 -5.44 8.71
C ARG A 171 -7.31 -6.60 8.11
N THR A 172 -6.27 -6.24 7.39
CA THR A 172 -5.19 -7.15 7.01
C THR A 172 -3.97 -6.82 7.87
N LEU A 173 -3.45 -7.82 8.56
CA LEU A 173 -2.27 -7.72 9.42
C LEU A 173 -1.15 -8.58 8.84
N THR A 174 0.01 -7.97 8.61
CA THR A 174 1.18 -8.69 8.08
C THR A 174 2.32 -8.66 9.08
N PHE A 175 2.81 -9.85 9.42
CA PHE A 175 4.05 -10.03 10.16
C PHE A 175 5.19 -10.40 9.23
N VAL A 176 6.30 -9.68 9.32
CA VAL A 176 7.59 -10.15 8.84
C VAL A 176 8.31 -10.74 10.04
N LEU A 177 8.65 -12.02 9.98
CA LEU A 177 9.38 -12.71 11.03
C LEU A 177 10.75 -13.10 10.52
N GLN A 178 11.78 -12.99 11.37
CA GLN A 178 13.14 -13.44 11.08
C GLN A 178 13.48 -14.65 11.96
N GLN A 179 14.08 -15.67 11.37
CA GLN A 179 14.54 -16.84 12.11
C GLN A 179 15.75 -16.47 13.00
N ALA A 180 15.64 -16.80 14.28
CA ALA A 180 16.69 -16.62 15.29
C ALA A 180 16.87 -17.93 16.08
N GLY A 181 17.79 -18.77 15.63
CA GLY A 181 17.93 -20.14 16.12
C GLY A 181 16.69 -20.97 15.76
N VAL A 182 15.99 -21.49 16.75
CA VAL A 182 14.74 -22.26 16.58
C VAL A 182 13.49 -21.38 16.58
N ASP A 183 13.61 -20.12 16.97
CA ASP A 183 12.50 -19.18 17.13
C ASP A 183 12.31 -18.27 15.92
N TRP A 184 11.09 -17.77 15.76
CA TRP A 184 10.72 -16.74 14.81
C TRP A 184 10.48 -15.42 15.56
N LYS A 185 11.34 -14.40 15.33
CA LYS A 185 11.26 -13.10 15.97
C LYS A 185 10.64 -12.05 15.05
N LEU A 186 9.92 -11.11 15.63
CA LEU A 186 9.27 -10.03 14.90
C LEU A 186 10.32 -9.10 14.25
N ALA A 187 10.28 -9.00 12.93
CA ALA A 187 11.11 -8.11 12.11
C ALA A 187 10.27 -7.00 11.44
N GLY A 188 8.95 -7.14 11.37
CA GLY A 188 8.05 -6.12 10.84
C GLY A 188 6.61 -6.39 11.25
N PHE A 189 5.85 -5.30 11.46
CA PHE A 189 4.43 -5.29 11.83
C PHE A 189 3.70 -4.27 10.97
N PHE A 190 2.73 -4.71 10.19
CA PHE A 190 1.96 -3.86 9.28
C PHE A 190 0.48 -4.14 9.46
N SER A 191 -0.31 -3.12 9.74
CA SER A 191 -1.76 -3.21 9.86
C SER A 191 -2.40 -2.25 8.87
N LYS A 192 -3.35 -2.76 8.09
CA LYS A 192 -4.02 -2.02 7.03
C LYS A 192 -5.52 -2.30 7.09
N SER A 193 -6.35 -1.29 6.87
CA SER A 193 -7.79 -1.55 6.67
C SER A 193 -7.98 -2.41 5.43
N SER A 194 -8.86 -3.40 5.50
CA SER A 194 -9.28 -4.18 4.34
C SER A 194 -10.56 -3.63 3.69
N GLN A 195 -11.10 -2.53 4.22
CA GLN A 195 -12.31 -1.86 3.72
C GLN A 195 -12.19 -0.34 3.82
N VAL A 196 -12.89 0.34 2.92
CA VAL A 196 -13.12 1.80 2.96
C VAL A 196 -14.62 2.04 2.80
N ALA A 197 -15.22 2.80 3.71
CA ALA A 197 -16.68 3.02 3.77
C ALA A 197 -17.50 1.71 3.73
N GLY A 198 -17.02 0.65 4.42
CA GLY A 198 -17.66 -0.66 4.47
C GLY A 198 -17.48 -1.54 3.22
N HIS A 199 -16.70 -1.10 2.23
CA HIS A 199 -16.50 -1.79 0.96
C HIS A 199 -15.07 -2.32 0.83
N ASP A 200 -14.91 -3.55 0.33
CA ASP A 200 -13.64 -4.22 0.13
C ASP A 200 -13.04 -3.98 -1.27
N ALA A 201 -11.87 -4.55 -1.51
CA ALA A 201 -11.17 -4.45 -2.78
C ALA A 201 -11.98 -5.01 -3.97
N LEU A 202 -12.75 -6.08 -3.77
CA LEU A 202 -13.56 -6.68 -4.82
C LEU A 202 -14.67 -5.72 -5.26
N TRP A 203 -15.39 -5.15 -4.31
CA TRP A 203 -16.44 -4.16 -4.60
C TRP A 203 -15.87 -2.96 -5.37
N PHE A 204 -14.72 -2.41 -4.93
CA PHE A 204 -14.08 -1.30 -5.65
C PHE A 204 -13.66 -1.69 -7.07
N THR A 205 -13.17 -2.92 -7.26
CA THR A 205 -12.80 -3.44 -8.58
C THR A 205 -14.00 -3.51 -9.52
N GLU A 206 -15.11 -4.10 -9.07
CA GLU A 206 -16.34 -4.23 -9.84
C GLU A 206 -16.92 -2.85 -10.21
N ARG A 207 -16.97 -1.94 -9.26
CA ARG A 207 -17.44 -0.56 -9.50
C ARG A 207 -16.54 0.20 -10.46
N ALA A 208 -15.21 0.02 -10.37
CA ALA A 208 -14.26 0.62 -11.31
C ALA A 208 -14.51 0.14 -12.75
N ARG A 209 -14.75 -1.16 -12.94
CA ARG A 209 -15.08 -1.74 -14.24
C ARG A 209 -16.41 -1.21 -14.78
N ASP A 210 -17.42 -1.07 -13.92
CA ASP A 210 -18.72 -0.47 -14.28
C ASP A 210 -18.55 0.98 -14.73
N PHE A 211 -17.79 1.81 -14.02
CA PHE A 211 -17.50 3.18 -14.42
C PHE A 211 -16.74 3.26 -15.74
N LYS A 212 -15.74 2.39 -15.93
CA LYS A 212 -14.99 2.31 -17.19
C LYS A 212 -15.90 1.96 -18.37
N ALA A 213 -16.81 0.99 -18.19
CA ALA A 213 -17.78 0.61 -19.23
C ALA A 213 -18.73 1.76 -19.62
N LYS A 214 -18.99 2.70 -18.71
CA LYS A 214 -19.78 3.92 -18.93
C LYS A 214 -18.94 5.12 -19.40
N ALA A 215 -17.65 4.91 -19.72
CA ALA A 215 -16.70 5.97 -20.06
C ALA A 215 -16.52 7.05 -18.95
N ARG A 216 -16.77 6.69 -17.68
CA ARG A 216 -16.50 7.51 -16.49
C ARG A 216 -15.08 7.26 -16.00
N ASN A 217 -14.08 7.62 -16.80
CA ASN A 217 -12.69 7.23 -16.56
C ASN A 217 -12.10 7.80 -15.27
N HIS A 218 -12.48 9.01 -14.84
CA HIS A 218 -12.01 9.58 -13.57
C HIS A 218 -12.49 8.75 -12.38
N ASN A 219 -13.79 8.39 -12.35
CA ASN A 219 -14.34 7.52 -11.32
C ASN A 219 -13.69 6.13 -11.36
N ALA A 220 -13.57 5.54 -12.56
CA ALA A 220 -12.94 4.24 -12.73
C ALA A 220 -11.53 4.21 -12.17
N TRP A 221 -10.70 5.20 -12.52
CA TRP A 221 -9.31 5.29 -12.07
C TRP A 221 -9.17 5.46 -10.56
N LEU A 222 -10.00 6.32 -9.95
CA LEU A 222 -10.01 6.51 -8.49
C LEU A 222 -10.39 5.23 -7.75
N TYR A 223 -11.39 4.50 -8.27
CA TYR A 223 -11.85 3.24 -7.68
C TYR A 223 -10.83 2.11 -7.87
N TYR A 224 -10.17 1.99 -9.03
CA TYR A 224 -9.07 1.05 -9.23
C TYR A 224 -7.91 1.31 -8.27
N ARG A 225 -7.55 2.56 -8.05
CA ARG A 225 -6.49 2.91 -7.08
C ARG A 225 -6.84 2.47 -5.67
N GLU A 226 -8.10 2.63 -5.27
CA GLU A 226 -8.57 2.15 -3.97
C GLU A 226 -8.58 0.62 -3.91
N ALA A 227 -9.04 -0.06 -4.96
CA ALA A 227 -8.99 -1.51 -5.07
C ALA A 227 -7.56 -2.04 -4.92
N ILE A 228 -6.57 -1.44 -5.58
CA ILE A 228 -5.15 -1.80 -5.47
C ILE A 228 -4.67 -1.57 -4.03
N ALA A 229 -4.99 -0.41 -3.46
CA ALA A 229 -4.61 -0.07 -2.09
C ALA A 229 -5.13 -1.07 -1.07
N LEU A 230 -6.36 -1.56 -1.22
CA LEU A 230 -6.97 -2.57 -0.34
C LEU A 230 -6.48 -4.00 -0.63
N SER A 231 -6.13 -4.31 -1.89
CA SER A 231 -5.68 -5.65 -2.29
C SER A 231 -4.26 -5.98 -1.84
N ALA A 232 -3.37 -4.99 -1.74
CA ALA A 232 -1.98 -5.17 -1.36
C ALA A 232 -1.83 -5.20 0.16
N PRO A 233 -1.46 -6.32 0.79
CA PRO A 233 -1.27 -6.41 2.25
C PRO A 233 -0.17 -5.48 2.76
N VAL A 234 0.88 -5.34 1.96
CA VAL A 234 2.05 -4.47 2.21
C VAL A 234 2.55 -3.89 0.89
N ASP A 235 3.20 -2.72 0.96
CA ASP A 235 3.63 -1.98 -0.24
C ASP A 235 4.83 -2.62 -0.96
N PHE A 236 5.54 -3.54 -0.30
CA PHE A 236 6.67 -4.28 -0.87
C PHE A 236 6.28 -5.65 -1.45
N MET A 237 4.99 -5.92 -1.63
CA MET A 237 4.44 -7.16 -2.20
C MET A 237 3.56 -6.85 -3.40
N SER A 238 3.76 -7.59 -4.50
CA SER A 238 2.80 -7.66 -5.60
C SER A 238 2.36 -9.12 -5.86
N THR A 239 1.20 -9.26 -6.47
CA THR A 239 0.61 -10.53 -6.88
C THR A 239 0.04 -10.38 -8.28
N LEU A 240 -0.26 -11.50 -8.94
CA LEU A 240 -0.92 -11.47 -10.25
C LEU A 240 -2.20 -10.62 -10.23
N ALA A 241 -2.98 -10.68 -9.15
CA ALA A 241 -4.22 -9.90 -9.02
C ALA A 241 -3.94 -8.40 -8.90
N THR A 242 -2.94 -7.99 -8.10
CA THR A 242 -2.57 -6.57 -7.97
C THR A 242 -1.98 -6.03 -9.26
N ASP A 243 -1.21 -6.83 -10.00
CA ASP A 243 -0.61 -6.44 -11.28
C ASP A 243 -1.69 -6.25 -12.35
N GLN A 244 -2.69 -7.15 -12.41
CA GLN A 244 -3.84 -7.00 -13.29
C GLN A 244 -4.66 -5.75 -12.98
N LEU A 245 -4.93 -5.47 -11.70
CA LEU A 245 -5.63 -4.25 -11.29
C LEU A 245 -4.82 -2.99 -11.64
N TYR A 246 -3.50 -3.06 -11.52
CA TYR A 246 -2.62 -1.97 -11.92
C TYR A 246 -2.71 -1.69 -13.42
N ASP A 247 -2.69 -2.73 -14.26
CA ASP A 247 -2.84 -2.59 -15.72
C ASP A 247 -4.22 -2.01 -16.08
N GLU A 248 -5.30 -2.47 -15.42
CA GLU A 248 -6.64 -1.93 -15.62
C GLU A 248 -6.72 -0.45 -15.21
N ALA A 249 -6.09 -0.06 -14.10
CA ALA A 249 -6.00 1.31 -13.63
C ALA A 249 -5.23 2.21 -14.62
N GLN A 250 -4.07 1.73 -15.13
CA GLN A 250 -3.29 2.45 -16.13
C GLN A 250 -4.09 2.70 -17.41
N ALA A 251 -4.85 1.68 -17.86
CA ALA A 251 -5.71 1.81 -19.05
C ALA A 251 -6.92 2.75 -18.84
N ALA A 252 -7.26 3.10 -17.62
CA ALA A 252 -8.31 4.06 -17.25
C ALA A 252 -7.76 5.43 -16.82
N GLN A 253 -6.44 5.58 -16.70
CA GLN A 253 -5.83 6.79 -16.13
C GLN A 253 -6.15 8.04 -16.96
N PRO A 254 -6.85 9.05 -16.39
CA PRO A 254 -7.09 10.31 -17.04
C PRO A 254 -5.81 11.16 -17.03
N SER A 255 -5.64 11.98 -18.07
CA SER A 255 -4.48 12.89 -18.19
C SER A 255 -4.67 14.22 -17.47
N ASP A 256 -5.88 14.50 -17.01
CA ASP A 256 -6.33 15.77 -16.45
C ASP A 256 -6.66 15.72 -14.95
N LEU A 257 -6.16 14.70 -14.24
CA LEU A 257 -6.14 14.69 -12.76
C LEU A 257 -4.71 14.86 -12.24
N PRO A 258 -4.53 15.44 -11.03
CA PRO A 258 -3.20 15.59 -10.44
C PRO A 258 -2.58 14.22 -10.13
N THR A 259 -1.42 13.95 -10.73
CA THR A 259 -0.66 12.71 -10.57
C THR A 259 0.83 13.02 -10.58
N ASN A 260 1.62 12.28 -9.77
CA ASN A 260 3.10 12.34 -9.81
C ASN A 260 3.69 13.75 -9.73
N GLY A 261 3.15 14.60 -8.86
CA GLY A 261 3.64 15.97 -8.67
C GLY A 261 3.09 16.99 -9.68
N SER A 262 2.25 16.57 -10.64
CA SER A 262 1.50 17.51 -11.47
C SER A 262 0.33 18.12 -10.69
N THR A 263 -0.08 19.33 -11.07
CA THR A 263 -1.26 19.98 -10.51
C THR A 263 -2.37 20.07 -11.54
N LEU A 264 -3.62 20.10 -11.04
CA LEU A 264 -4.77 20.46 -11.84
C LEU A 264 -5.25 21.86 -11.45
N ASP A 265 -5.40 22.75 -12.43
CA ASP A 265 -5.92 24.09 -12.20
C ASP A 265 -7.45 24.11 -12.30
N VAL A 266 -8.10 24.67 -11.28
CA VAL A 266 -9.52 25.01 -11.29
C VAL A 266 -9.71 26.49 -11.00
N SER A 267 -10.60 27.13 -11.77
CA SER A 267 -10.93 28.55 -11.60
C SER A 267 -12.24 28.70 -10.86
N ALA A 268 -12.25 29.49 -9.79
CA ALA A 268 -13.44 29.83 -9.05
C ALA A 268 -13.34 31.25 -8.48
N SER A 269 -14.41 32.02 -8.53
CA SER A 269 -14.48 33.38 -7.97
C SER A 269 -13.34 34.31 -8.41
N GLY A 270 -12.89 34.18 -9.68
CA GLY A 270 -11.80 35.01 -10.24
C GLY A 270 -10.39 34.60 -9.80
N LYS A 271 -10.25 33.49 -9.07
CA LYS A 271 -8.96 32.95 -8.59
C LYS A 271 -8.70 31.56 -9.21
N ILE A 272 -7.43 31.24 -9.45
CA ILE A 272 -6.99 29.89 -9.86
C ILE A 272 -6.50 29.17 -8.61
N TYR A 273 -6.94 27.91 -8.46
CA TYR A 273 -6.53 27.01 -7.39
C TYR A 273 -5.77 25.83 -7.99
N HIS A 274 -4.58 25.55 -7.47
CA HIS A 274 -3.71 24.45 -7.91
C HIS A 274 -3.98 23.21 -7.07
N LEU A 275 -4.76 22.27 -7.61
CA LEU A 275 -5.07 21.00 -6.95
C LEU A 275 -3.85 20.07 -7.04
N THR A 276 -3.43 19.52 -5.91
CA THR A 276 -2.21 18.70 -5.81
C THR A 276 -2.49 17.22 -5.65
N GLU A 277 -3.61 16.86 -5.00
CA GLU A 277 -4.01 15.49 -4.78
C GLU A 277 -5.53 15.34 -4.89
N ILE A 278 -5.96 14.17 -5.36
CA ILE A 278 -7.36 13.76 -5.37
C ILE A 278 -7.45 12.25 -5.07
N PHE A 279 -8.29 11.87 -4.10
CA PHE A 279 -8.43 10.47 -3.69
C PHE A 279 -9.72 10.22 -2.91
N PRO A 280 -10.28 8.99 -2.95
CA PRO A 280 -11.40 8.58 -2.09
C PRO A 280 -10.99 8.48 -0.62
N LEU A 281 -11.93 8.76 0.28
CA LEU A 281 -11.76 8.58 1.74
C LEU A 281 -13.12 8.30 2.39
N ALA A 282 -13.14 7.44 3.40
CA ALA A 282 -14.32 7.28 4.25
C ALA A 282 -14.44 8.43 5.24
N VAL A 283 -15.57 9.13 5.25
CA VAL A 283 -15.90 10.17 6.23
C VAL A 283 -17.27 9.86 6.82
N GLY A 284 -17.33 9.60 8.14
CA GLY A 284 -18.60 9.28 8.81
C GLY A 284 -19.30 8.03 8.29
N GLY A 285 -18.61 7.14 7.57
CA GLY A 285 -19.17 5.94 6.96
C GLY A 285 -19.51 6.07 5.47
N ASP A 286 -19.56 7.27 4.94
CA ASP A 286 -19.78 7.54 3.51
C ASP A 286 -18.44 7.57 2.75
N LEU A 287 -18.47 7.26 1.44
CA LEU A 287 -17.32 7.40 0.56
C LEU A 287 -17.31 8.81 -0.03
N ASP A 288 -16.37 9.64 0.42
CA ASP A 288 -16.20 11.00 -0.04
C ASP A 288 -14.93 11.16 -0.90
N LEU A 289 -14.94 12.19 -1.76
CA LEU A 289 -13.79 12.57 -2.55
C LEU A 289 -13.00 13.66 -1.82
N VAL A 290 -11.74 13.40 -1.48
CA VAL A 290 -10.83 14.41 -0.93
C VAL A 290 -10.05 15.06 -2.05
N VAL A 291 -10.01 16.39 -2.06
CA VAL A 291 -9.15 17.19 -2.92
C VAL A 291 -8.27 18.10 -2.06
N LYS A 292 -6.96 18.04 -2.28
CA LYS A 292 -6.01 18.98 -1.67
C LYS A 292 -5.59 20.04 -2.70
N TYR A 293 -5.42 21.27 -2.23
CA TYR A 293 -4.91 22.36 -3.07
C TYR A 293 -3.94 23.25 -2.29
N GLN A 294 -3.07 23.94 -3.03
CA GLN A 294 -2.08 24.85 -2.46
C GLN A 294 -2.76 26.11 -1.92
N ALA A 295 -2.47 26.47 -0.67
CA ALA A 295 -2.93 27.68 -0.03
C ALA A 295 -1.74 28.45 0.56
N ALA A 296 -1.78 29.78 0.50
CA ALA A 296 -0.74 30.63 1.09
C ALA A 296 -0.90 30.74 2.61
N ASP A 297 -2.15 30.75 3.10
CA ASP A 297 -2.47 30.94 4.52
C ASP A 297 -3.86 30.38 4.83
N VAL A 298 -3.97 29.53 5.88
CA VAL A 298 -5.22 28.94 6.37
C VAL A 298 -5.58 29.41 7.78
N SER A 299 -4.95 30.46 8.28
CA SER A 299 -5.19 30.99 9.64
C SER A 299 -6.59 31.56 9.80
N ASN A 300 -7.18 32.10 8.73
CA ASN A 300 -8.53 32.64 8.72
C ASN A 300 -9.52 31.53 8.29
N ALA A 301 -10.16 30.88 9.25
CA ALA A 301 -11.10 29.79 9.01
C ALA A 301 -12.29 30.17 8.12
N ALA A 302 -12.82 31.39 8.25
CA ALA A 302 -13.96 31.84 7.44
C ALA A 302 -13.58 31.99 5.96
N ARG A 303 -12.43 32.58 5.68
CA ARG A 303 -11.88 32.68 4.32
C ARG A 303 -11.59 31.30 3.75
N SER A 304 -10.90 30.44 4.51
CA SER A 304 -10.57 29.09 4.08
C SER A 304 -11.83 28.24 3.78
N PHE A 305 -12.89 28.38 4.57
CA PHE A 305 -14.18 27.76 4.29
C PHE A 305 -14.80 28.24 2.97
N GLN A 306 -14.76 29.56 2.69
CA GLN A 306 -15.27 30.12 1.43
C GLN A 306 -14.45 29.62 0.23
N GLU A 307 -13.12 29.58 0.34
CA GLU A 307 -12.23 29.06 -0.71
C GLU A 307 -12.46 27.58 -0.95
N ASN A 308 -12.55 26.75 0.12
CA ASN A 308 -12.88 25.34 0.00
C ASN A 308 -14.23 25.12 -0.71
N THR A 309 -15.24 25.90 -0.35
CA THR A 309 -16.56 25.86 -1.02
C THR A 309 -16.45 26.17 -2.51
N ALA A 310 -15.66 27.18 -2.88
CA ALA A 310 -15.43 27.55 -4.28
C ALA A 310 -14.70 26.45 -5.06
N VAL A 311 -13.66 25.86 -4.47
CA VAL A 311 -12.93 24.71 -5.06
C VAL A 311 -13.83 23.50 -5.26
N ILE A 312 -14.65 23.12 -4.27
CA ILE A 312 -15.59 22.00 -4.36
C ILE A 312 -16.56 22.20 -5.53
N LYS A 313 -17.18 23.38 -5.65
CA LYS A 313 -18.13 23.69 -6.73
C LYS A 313 -17.42 23.65 -8.09
N ALA A 314 -16.24 24.24 -8.21
CA ALA A 314 -15.49 24.25 -9.46
C ALA A 314 -15.07 22.83 -9.89
N LEU A 315 -14.63 21.99 -8.94
CA LEU A 315 -14.26 20.61 -9.20
C LEU A 315 -15.45 19.79 -9.73
N VAL A 316 -16.61 19.85 -9.06
CA VAL A 316 -17.80 19.07 -9.46
C VAL A 316 -18.44 19.62 -10.73
N THR A 317 -18.28 20.92 -11.02
CA THR A 317 -18.67 21.51 -12.31
C THR A 317 -17.78 21.00 -13.44
N LYS A 318 -16.47 20.90 -13.20
CA LYS A 318 -15.50 20.40 -14.18
C LYS A 318 -15.66 18.88 -14.43
N PHE A 319 -15.94 18.11 -13.38
CA PHE A 319 -16.09 16.64 -13.41
C PHE A 319 -17.46 16.22 -12.83
N PRO A 320 -18.55 16.41 -13.56
CA PRO A 320 -19.89 16.13 -13.04
C PRO A 320 -20.13 14.65 -12.72
N GLU A 321 -19.34 13.73 -13.28
CA GLU A 321 -19.41 12.30 -12.99
C GLU A 321 -19.05 11.93 -11.55
N PHE A 322 -18.36 12.79 -10.81
CA PHE A 322 -18.08 12.54 -9.38
C PHE A 322 -19.36 12.44 -8.55
N ARG A 323 -20.48 13.03 -9.02
CA ARG A 323 -21.80 12.90 -8.39
C ARG A 323 -22.34 11.46 -8.36
N GLU A 324 -21.87 10.62 -9.30
CA GLU A 324 -22.29 9.22 -9.38
C GLU A 324 -21.47 8.31 -8.43
N ALA A 325 -20.32 8.79 -7.96
CA ALA A 325 -19.31 7.98 -7.28
C ALA A 325 -19.13 8.33 -5.80
N PHE A 326 -19.45 9.56 -5.37
CA PHE A 326 -19.13 10.06 -4.05
C PHE A 326 -20.31 10.71 -3.36
N ALA A 327 -20.42 10.52 -2.04
CA ALA A 327 -21.48 11.12 -1.21
C ALA A 327 -21.24 12.61 -0.96
N GLY A 328 -19.98 13.03 -0.96
CA GLY A 328 -19.58 14.42 -0.77
C GLY A 328 -18.18 14.68 -1.26
N VAL A 329 -17.72 15.93 -1.11
CA VAL A 329 -16.35 16.36 -1.42
C VAL A 329 -15.77 17.10 -0.22
N VAL A 330 -14.57 16.67 0.20
CA VAL A 330 -13.74 17.36 1.19
C VAL A 330 -12.66 18.14 0.47
N ALA A 331 -12.70 19.46 0.50
CA ALA A 331 -11.57 20.27 0.06
C ALA A 331 -10.64 20.58 1.25
N ARG A 332 -9.34 20.46 1.03
CA ARG A 332 -8.29 20.76 2.02
C ARG A 332 -7.31 21.78 1.43
N ALA A 333 -7.35 22.99 1.96
CA ALA A 333 -6.35 24.03 1.72
C ALA A 333 -5.08 23.66 2.49
N VAL A 334 -3.93 23.51 1.82
CA VAL A 334 -2.67 23.08 2.43
C VAL A 334 -1.59 24.12 2.21
N GLU A 335 -0.99 24.61 3.30
CA GLU A 335 0.15 25.53 3.28
C GLU A 335 1.48 24.79 3.03
N PRO A 336 2.54 25.49 2.59
CA PRO A 336 3.88 24.92 2.48
C PRO A 336 4.43 24.39 3.80
N SER A 337 3.95 24.90 4.94
CA SER A 337 4.27 24.40 6.29
C SER A 337 3.66 23.03 6.61
N GLY A 338 2.72 22.54 5.80
CA GLY A 338 1.93 21.36 6.06
C GLY A 338 0.67 21.60 6.91
N ARG A 339 0.46 22.84 7.42
CA ARG A 339 -0.78 23.22 8.08
C ARG A 339 -1.92 23.23 7.07
N ASP A 340 -3.09 22.71 7.45
CA ASP A 340 -4.22 22.63 6.53
C ASP A 340 -5.55 22.99 7.21
N TYR A 341 -6.54 23.28 6.37
CA TYR A 341 -7.93 23.52 6.75
C TYR A 341 -8.85 22.75 5.80
N GLY A 342 -9.67 21.85 6.34
CA GLY A 342 -10.61 21.01 5.58
C GLY A 342 -12.06 21.46 5.74
N SER A 343 -12.87 21.31 4.68
CA SER A 343 -14.32 21.47 4.71
C SER A 343 -14.99 20.39 3.86
N LEU A 344 -16.02 19.77 4.39
CA LEU A 344 -16.89 18.82 3.69
C LEU A 344 -18.14 19.52 3.17
N MET A 345 -18.53 19.18 1.94
CA MET A 345 -19.84 19.51 1.38
C MET A 345 -20.49 18.25 0.83
N ALA A 346 -21.69 17.91 1.29
CA ALA A 346 -22.43 16.76 0.77
C ALA A 346 -22.78 17.00 -0.72
N MET A 347 -22.70 15.95 -1.54
CA MET A 347 -22.88 16.06 -2.99
C MET A 347 -24.24 16.66 -3.38
N LYS A 348 -25.30 16.36 -2.62
CA LYS A 348 -26.66 16.93 -2.80
C LYS A 348 -26.74 18.45 -2.62
N ASP A 349 -25.80 19.04 -1.86
CA ASP A 349 -25.79 20.46 -1.53
C ASP A 349 -24.88 21.27 -2.49
N ILE A 350 -24.15 20.60 -3.37
CA ILE A 350 -23.28 21.23 -4.38
C ILE A 350 -24.16 21.60 -5.60
N LYS A 351 -24.45 22.89 -5.72
CA LYS A 351 -25.24 23.45 -6.84
C LYS A 351 -24.31 24.03 -7.89
#